data_d93486b06244da127a13c7a4cb829de4
#
_entry.id   d93486b06244da127a13c7a4cb829de4
#
_cell.length_a   1.000
_cell.length_b   1.000
_cell.length_c   1.000
_cell.angle_alpha   90.00
_cell.angle_beta   90.00
_cell.angle_gamma   90.00
#
_symmetry.space_group_name_H-M   'P 1'
#
loop_
_entity.id
_entity.type
_entity.pdbx_description
1 polymer ?
#
loop_
_entity_poly.entity_id
_entity_poly.type
_entity_poly.pdbx_seq_one_letter_code
_entity_poly.pdbx_strand_id
1 'polypeptide(L)'
;MSGVNRRNRKRTNIPPALIKVLAGAFVVAGLLSIYLVYSAVRDLAASWSGSGLPSFSISRGSGTETSGEPGATVTVAPLEQLPDPWKGNERVTILLMGLDYRDWESGEGPPRTDSMMLATIDPISETAGMLSIPRDLWVEIPGYEHGRINTAYFLGERDRLPGGGPELAVKTVENFLGVPINYYVQIDFMAFERMVDEMGGVEINVPSEITVDPIGPHNTVTLEPGVQTLTGPEALAYARNRHTDGGDFDRAQRQQQVALAIRSQILRLNMLPTMIAKAPALYNDLAEGVRTNLTLNQMISLGILALQISPENVSQGVIAPPDMVTLESVIYGGEQAQVLKPVPDQIRLLRDKVFAATSAIGPSISVEDPAVAAKSENAKVAVLNGAGEEGLAGRFADALQALGFTVTEIGNADRMDYPTTRIVDYTGNPYTAQYLVDLLDLTQSQVLFQTQPDNEVDLALVVGYDWQELFAKLTASQN
;
A
#
# COMPACT_ATOMS: atom_id res chain seq x y z
N MET A 1 -22.79 48.89 50.75
CA MET A 1 -24.19 48.40 50.62
C MET A 1 -24.52 48.25 49.17
N SER A 2 -24.53 47.04 48.69
CA SER A 2 -25.05 46.71 47.36
C SER A 2 -25.46 45.23 47.36
N GLY A 3 -26.76 44.97 47.34
CA GLY A 3 -27.37 43.64 47.48
C GLY A 3 -27.30 42.84 46.18
N VAL A 4 -26.80 41.65 46.28
CA VAL A 4 -26.84 40.65 45.19
C VAL A 4 -28.19 39.94 45.19
N ASN A 5 -28.93 40.15 44.11
CA ASN A 5 -30.26 39.59 43.86
C ASN A 5 -30.12 38.13 43.37
N ARG A 6 -30.30 37.14 44.26
CA ARG A 6 -30.37 35.70 43.90
C ARG A 6 -31.72 35.39 43.25
N ARG A 7 -31.74 35.18 41.94
CA ARG A 7 -32.93 34.65 41.24
C ARG A 7 -33.14 33.17 41.63
N ASN A 8 -34.20 32.91 42.37
CA ASN A 8 -34.76 31.59 42.65
C ASN A 8 -35.22 30.92 41.36
N ARG A 9 -34.49 29.91 40.89
CA ARG A 9 -34.96 28.99 39.87
C ARG A 9 -35.97 28.01 40.50
N LYS A 10 -37.25 28.14 40.15
CA LYS A 10 -38.30 27.14 40.49
C LYS A 10 -37.94 25.84 39.86
N ARG A 11 -37.60 24.81 40.66
CA ARG A 11 -37.53 23.41 40.20
C ARG A 11 -38.96 22.94 39.85
N THR A 12 -39.21 22.68 38.60
CA THR A 12 -40.42 22.00 38.16
C THR A 12 -40.35 20.52 38.56
N ASN A 13 -41.09 20.13 39.56
CA ASN A 13 -41.23 18.72 39.97
C ASN A 13 -42.06 18.00 38.92
N ILE A 14 -41.41 17.19 38.12
CA ILE A 14 -42.07 16.29 37.16
C ILE A 14 -42.74 15.17 37.96
N PRO A 15 -44.04 14.91 37.78
CA PRO A 15 -44.73 13.88 38.53
C PRO A 15 -44.09 12.50 38.31
N PRO A 16 -43.88 11.69 39.36
CA PRO A 16 -43.20 10.39 39.22
C PRO A 16 -43.96 9.40 38.29
N ALA A 17 -45.24 9.62 38.08
CA ALA A 17 -46.04 8.86 37.10
C ALA A 17 -45.62 9.17 35.66
N LEU A 18 -45.29 10.43 35.35
CA LEU A 18 -44.83 10.84 34.00
C LEU A 18 -43.46 10.26 33.66
N ILE A 19 -42.56 10.18 34.65
CA ILE A 19 -41.25 9.55 34.50
C ILE A 19 -41.38 8.05 34.18
N LYS A 20 -42.28 7.35 34.84
CA LYS A 20 -42.54 5.93 34.57
C LYS A 20 -43.14 5.69 33.18
N VAL A 21 -44.03 6.57 32.73
CA VAL A 21 -44.60 6.49 31.35
C VAL A 21 -43.53 6.78 30.29
N LEU A 22 -42.68 7.80 30.50
CA LEU A 22 -41.59 8.12 29.56
C LEU A 22 -40.54 7.00 29.56
N ALA A 23 -40.19 6.42 30.70
CA ALA A 23 -39.27 5.29 30.76
C ALA A 23 -39.87 4.03 30.08
N GLY A 24 -41.16 3.76 30.24
CA GLY A 24 -41.86 2.69 29.53
C GLY A 24 -41.87 2.92 28.01
N ALA A 25 -42.19 4.13 27.58
CA ALA A 25 -42.17 4.49 26.15
C ALA A 25 -40.76 4.38 25.54
N PHE A 26 -39.71 4.75 26.27
CA PHE A 26 -38.32 4.60 25.83
C PHE A 26 -37.92 3.14 25.72
N VAL A 27 -38.29 2.28 26.64
CA VAL A 27 -38.04 0.83 26.58
C VAL A 27 -38.77 0.20 25.39
N VAL A 28 -40.05 0.57 25.16
CA VAL A 28 -40.79 0.07 23.99
C VAL A 28 -40.18 0.53 22.68
N ALA A 29 -39.75 1.81 22.57
CA ALA A 29 -39.07 2.33 21.39
C ALA A 29 -37.74 1.60 21.17
N GLY A 30 -36.97 1.34 22.23
CA GLY A 30 -35.72 0.57 22.17
C GLY A 30 -35.94 -0.86 21.67
N LEU A 31 -36.95 -1.57 22.22
CA LEU A 31 -37.28 -2.92 21.76
C LEU A 31 -37.79 -2.95 20.31
N LEU A 32 -38.55 -1.95 19.90
CA LEU A 32 -39.01 -1.81 18.52
C LEU A 32 -37.87 -1.55 17.55
N SER A 33 -36.89 -0.73 17.96
CA SER A 33 -35.67 -0.49 17.19
C SER A 33 -34.81 -1.74 17.05
N ILE A 34 -34.62 -2.49 18.14
CA ILE A 34 -33.92 -3.78 18.13
C ILE A 34 -34.64 -4.80 17.23
N TYR A 35 -35.97 -4.85 17.29
CA TYR A 35 -36.78 -5.74 16.45
C TYR A 35 -36.66 -5.37 14.96
N LEU A 36 -36.70 -4.08 14.63
CA LEU A 36 -36.55 -3.61 13.24
C LEU A 36 -35.15 -3.91 12.68
N VAL A 37 -34.08 -3.70 13.50
CA VAL A 37 -32.74 -4.07 13.12
C VAL A 37 -32.60 -5.57 12.96
N TYR A 38 -33.13 -6.36 13.90
CA TYR A 38 -33.14 -7.82 13.82
C TYR A 38 -33.88 -8.33 12.58
N SER A 39 -35.09 -7.79 12.29
CA SER A 39 -35.84 -8.19 11.10
C SER A 39 -35.11 -7.84 9.80
N ALA A 40 -34.48 -6.65 9.72
CA ALA A 40 -33.71 -6.24 8.56
C ALA A 40 -32.46 -7.14 8.36
N VAL A 41 -31.76 -7.47 9.45
CA VAL A 41 -30.59 -8.37 9.39
C VAL A 41 -31.02 -9.81 9.04
N ARG A 42 -32.13 -10.27 9.60
CA ARG A 42 -32.67 -11.61 9.30
C ARG A 42 -33.12 -11.73 7.85
N ASP A 43 -33.80 -10.70 7.32
CA ASP A 43 -34.29 -10.69 5.94
C ASP A 43 -33.14 -10.55 4.96
N LEU A 44 -32.07 -9.83 5.33
CA LEU A 44 -30.81 -9.77 4.59
C LEU A 44 -30.06 -11.12 4.61
N ALA A 45 -29.96 -11.77 5.76
CA ALA A 45 -29.35 -13.10 5.91
C ALA A 45 -30.16 -14.19 5.18
N ALA A 46 -31.50 -14.10 5.18
CA ALA A 46 -32.36 -15.01 4.44
C ALA A 46 -32.24 -14.86 2.93
N SER A 47 -31.94 -13.65 2.44
CA SER A 47 -31.66 -13.41 1.02
C SER A 47 -30.27 -13.94 0.59
N TRP A 48 -29.34 -14.13 1.53
CA TRP A 48 -28.01 -14.70 1.28
C TRP A 48 -27.94 -16.24 1.29
N SER A 49 -28.92 -16.90 1.90
CA SER A 49 -28.94 -18.36 2.01
C SER A 49 -29.60 -19.10 0.82
N GLY A 50 -30.02 -18.37 -0.20
CA GLY A 50 -30.58 -18.92 -1.45
C GLY A 50 -29.74 -18.47 -2.65
N SER A 51 -29.16 -19.42 -3.35
CA SER A 51 -28.45 -19.22 -4.61
C SER A 51 -29.24 -18.35 -5.58
N GLY A 52 -28.83 -17.10 -5.78
CA GLY A 52 -29.40 -16.19 -6.76
C GLY A 52 -29.58 -14.78 -6.19
N LEU A 53 -28.87 -13.83 -6.76
CA LEU A 53 -29.11 -12.41 -6.54
C LEU A 53 -30.59 -12.08 -6.82
N PRO A 54 -31.25 -11.24 -6.01
CA PRO A 54 -32.63 -10.85 -6.26
C PRO A 54 -32.73 -10.11 -7.59
N SER A 55 -33.45 -10.66 -8.55
CA SER A 55 -33.79 -10.01 -9.80
C SER A 55 -34.87 -8.95 -9.54
N PHE A 56 -34.47 -7.67 -9.58
CA PHE A 56 -35.43 -6.56 -9.61
C PHE A 56 -35.86 -6.32 -11.07
N SER A 57 -37.08 -6.73 -11.39
CA SER A 57 -37.70 -6.38 -12.66
C SER A 57 -38.16 -4.92 -12.65
N ILE A 58 -37.50 -4.06 -13.42
CA ILE A 58 -37.96 -2.70 -13.68
C ILE A 58 -38.84 -2.73 -14.92
N SER A 59 -40.14 -2.45 -14.71
CA SER A 59 -41.13 -2.23 -15.76
C SER A 59 -40.76 -0.97 -16.56
N ARG A 60 -40.51 -1.12 -17.84
CA ARG A 60 -40.26 -0.04 -18.78
C ARG A 60 -41.56 0.68 -19.09
N GLY A 61 -41.79 1.81 -18.40
CA GLY A 61 -42.85 2.74 -18.76
C GLY A 61 -42.33 3.77 -19.77
N SER A 62 -42.84 3.72 -21.01
CA SER A 62 -42.68 4.79 -21.98
C SER A 62 -43.68 5.91 -21.67
N GLY A 63 -43.23 7.17 -21.64
CA GLY A 63 -44.16 8.27 -21.56
C GLY A 63 -43.55 9.64 -21.24
N THR A 64 -43.31 10.40 -22.30
CA THR A 64 -43.63 11.86 -22.45
C THR A 64 -43.05 12.88 -21.47
N GLU A 65 -42.31 13.82 -22.06
CA GLU A 65 -41.76 15.06 -21.49
C GLU A 65 -42.84 15.95 -20.85
N THR A 66 -42.55 16.49 -19.66
CA THR A 66 -43.02 17.80 -19.25
C THR A 66 -42.03 18.44 -18.26
N SER A 67 -41.68 19.67 -18.57
CA SER A 67 -40.80 20.61 -17.90
C SER A 67 -41.25 20.99 -16.48
N GLY A 68 -40.28 21.13 -15.54
CA GLY A 68 -40.50 21.87 -14.29
C GLY A 68 -39.56 21.55 -13.15
N GLU A 69 -38.54 22.38 -12.98
CA GLU A 69 -37.77 22.77 -11.77
C GLU A 69 -36.90 21.76 -10.96
N PRO A 70 -35.79 22.24 -10.35
CA PRO A 70 -34.64 21.41 -9.97
C PRO A 70 -34.71 20.93 -8.52
N GLY A 71 -35.05 19.68 -8.35
CA GLY A 71 -34.72 18.94 -7.17
C GLY A 71 -33.82 17.80 -7.63
N ALA A 72 -32.51 17.94 -7.48
CA ALA A 72 -31.57 16.89 -7.82
C ALA A 72 -31.79 15.68 -6.93
N THR A 73 -32.69 14.81 -7.33
CA THR A 73 -32.73 13.44 -6.86
C THR A 73 -31.50 12.74 -7.45
N VAL A 74 -30.48 12.52 -6.64
CA VAL A 74 -29.35 11.64 -7.00
C VAL A 74 -29.96 10.28 -7.28
N THR A 75 -30.14 9.97 -8.55
CA THR A 75 -30.50 8.62 -8.99
C THR A 75 -29.27 7.76 -8.73
N VAL A 76 -29.28 7.05 -7.59
CA VAL A 76 -28.27 6.02 -7.32
C VAL A 76 -28.34 5.04 -8.48
N ALA A 77 -27.27 4.97 -9.25
CA ALA A 77 -27.13 3.96 -10.30
C ALA A 77 -27.33 2.59 -9.67
N PRO A 78 -28.02 1.65 -10.35
CA PRO A 78 -28.26 0.33 -9.79
C PRO A 78 -26.94 -0.36 -9.43
N LEU A 79 -26.88 -1.00 -8.28
CA LEU A 79 -25.79 -1.85 -7.78
C LEU A 79 -25.44 -3.05 -8.71
N GLU A 80 -25.91 -3.02 -9.95
CA GLU A 80 -25.81 -4.14 -10.89
C GLU A 80 -24.41 -4.35 -11.51
N GLN A 81 -23.42 -3.51 -11.20
CA GLN A 81 -22.05 -3.75 -11.65
C GLN A 81 -21.04 -3.24 -10.61
N LEU A 82 -20.97 -3.93 -9.47
CA LEU A 82 -19.70 -3.91 -8.74
C LEU A 82 -18.62 -4.40 -9.72
N PRO A 83 -17.47 -3.70 -9.81
CA PRO A 83 -16.33 -4.26 -10.53
C PRO A 83 -16.08 -5.66 -10.00
N ASP A 84 -15.78 -6.59 -10.89
CA ASP A 84 -15.35 -7.91 -10.49
C ASP A 84 -14.26 -7.78 -9.42
N PRO A 85 -14.20 -8.69 -8.43
CA PRO A 85 -13.07 -8.79 -7.52
C PRO A 85 -11.78 -8.83 -8.33
N TRP A 86 -10.68 -8.35 -7.74
CA TRP A 86 -9.38 -8.42 -8.39
C TRP A 86 -9.10 -9.87 -8.83
N LYS A 87 -8.96 -10.07 -10.13
CA LYS A 87 -8.78 -11.40 -10.73
C LYS A 87 -7.32 -11.75 -11.03
N GLY A 88 -6.41 -10.80 -10.77
CA GLY A 88 -4.97 -11.04 -10.92
C GLY A 88 -4.49 -12.01 -9.85
N ASN A 89 -3.62 -12.92 -10.24
CA ASN A 89 -2.94 -13.85 -9.32
C ASN A 89 -1.58 -13.31 -8.89
N GLU A 90 -1.16 -12.20 -9.46
CA GLU A 90 0.13 -11.59 -9.19
C GLU A 90 0.04 -10.62 -8.02
N ARG A 91 1.13 -10.53 -7.27
CA ARG A 91 1.32 -9.50 -6.26
C ARG A 91 1.19 -8.12 -6.90
N VAL A 92 0.46 -7.24 -6.26
CA VAL A 92 0.30 -5.85 -6.68
C VAL A 92 1.12 -4.96 -5.75
N THR A 93 2.01 -4.17 -6.33
CA THR A 93 2.82 -3.20 -5.61
C THR A 93 2.43 -1.79 -6.05
N ILE A 94 2.19 -0.91 -5.09
CA ILE A 94 1.70 0.45 -5.29
C ILE A 94 2.61 1.43 -4.57
N LEU A 95 3.14 2.41 -5.27
CA LEU A 95 3.85 3.53 -4.65
C LEU A 95 2.86 4.63 -4.26
N LEU A 96 2.68 4.84 -2.98
CA LEU A 96 1.87 5.92 -2.41
C LEU A 96 2.75 7.15 -2.17
N MET A 97 2.35 8.30 -2.69
CA MET A 97 3.10 9.56 -2.61
C MET A 97 2.22 10.69 -2.08
N GLY A 98 2.63 11.32 -1.00
CA GLY A 98 2.00 12.53 -0.47
C GLY A 98 2.77 13.78 -0.88
N LEU A 99 2.07 14.75 -1.43
CA LEU A 99 2.64 15.99 -1.94
C LEU A 99 2.11 17.22 -1.20
N ASP A 100 2.99 18.17 -0.94
CA ASP A 100 2.63 19.51 -0.48
C ASP A 100 2.67 20.48 -1.66
N TYR A 101 1.50 20.84 -2.20
CA TYR A 101 1.39 21.76 -3.33
C TYR A 101 1.52 23.23 -2.98
N ARG A 102 1.60 23.60 -1.70
CA ARG A 102 1.70 25.01 -1.27
C ARG A 102 2.95 25.69 -1.82
N ASP A 103 4.04 24.93 -1.96
CA ASP A 103 5.29 25.44 -2.50
C ASP A 103 5.19 25.75 -4.01
N TRP A 104 4.32 25.01 -4.72
CA TRP A 104 4.09 25.29 -6.16
C TRP A 104 3.27 26.57 -6.38
N GLU A 105 2.25 26.80 -5.55
CA GLU A 105 1.45 28.04 -5.61
C GLU A 105 2.30 29.27 -5.25
N SER A 106 3.32 29.11 -4.41
CA SER A 106 4.30 30.16 -4.07
C SER A 106 5.29 30.48 -5.19
N GLY A 107 5.34 29.68 -6.28
CA GLY A 107 6.25 29.86 -7.41
C GLY A 107 7.63 29.22 -7.22
N GLU A 108 7.82 28.38 -6.22
CA GLU A 108 9.09 27.69 -5.92
C GLU A 108 9.38 26.48 -6.84
N GLY A 109 8.51 26.23 -7.82
CA GLY A 109 8.60 25.12 -8.76
C GLY A 109 7.76 23.90 -8.37
N PRO A 110 7.92 22.75 -9.07
CA PRO A 110 7.14 21.55 -8.79
C PRO A 110 7.33 21.06 -7.34
N PRO A 111 6.31 20.39 -6.76
CA PRO A 111 6.41 19.86 -5.40
C PRO A 111 7.40 18.71 -5.31
N ARG A 112 7.79 18.37 -4.06
CA ARG A 112 8.52 17.15 -3.72
C ARG A 112 7.59 16.17 -3.02
N THR A 113 7.93 14.89 -3.07
CA THR A 113 7.22 13.88 -2.29
C THR A 113 7.63 13.96 -0.82
N ASP A 114 6.79 14.52 0.02
CA ASP A 114 7.06 14.65 1.46
C ASP A 114 6.82 13.34 2.22
N SER A 115 6.02 12.44 1.67
CA SER A 115 5.85 11.07 2.15
C SER A 115 5.87 10.09 0.98
N MET A 116 6.54 8.97 1.19
CA MET A 116 6.61 7.86 0.25
C MET A 116 6.42 6.55 1.00
N MET A 117 5.47 5.74 0.55
CA MET A 117 5.18 4.44 1.13
C MET A 117 4.93 3.44 0.01
N LEU A 118 5.61 2.32 0.06
CA LEU A 118 5.35 1.21 -0.83
C LEU A 118 4.34 0.28 -0.16
N ALA A 119 3.19 0.09 -0.78
CA ALA A 119 2.17 -0.86 -0.35
C ALA A 119 2.18 -2.06 -1.29
N THR A 120 2.13 -3.27 -0.74
CA THR A 120 2.02 -4.49 -1.52
C THR A 120 0.83 -5.32 -1.07
N ILE A 121 0.15 -5.94 -2.01
CA ILE A 121 -1.00 -6.82 -1.79
C ILE A 121 -0.78 -8.10 -2.56
N ASP A 122 -0.86 -9.22 -1.87
CA ASP A 122 -0.86 -10.54 -2.49
C ASP A 122 -2.31 -11.07 -2.47
N PRO A 123 -2.93 -11.20 -3.65
CA PRO A 123 -4.34 -11.58 -3.73
C PRO A 123 -4.60 -13.04 -3.36
N ILE A 124 -3.57 -13.89 -3.35
CA ILE A 124 -3.74 -15.33 -3.14
C ILE A 124 -3.48 -15.70 -1.68
N SER A 125 -2.38 -15.21 -1.09
CA SER A 125 -2.12 -15.43 0.33
C SER A 125 -2.97 -14.51 1.23
N GLU A 126 -3.73 -13.57 0.64
CA GLU A 126 -4.54 -12.55 1.35
C GLU A 126 -3.70 -11.81 2.39
N THR A 127 -2.54 -11.33 1.96
CA THR A 127 -1.60 -10.62 2.81
C THR A 127 -1.22 -9.29 2.21
N ALA A 128 -0.77 -8.35 3.03
CA ALA A 128 -0.31 -7.05 2.59
C ALA A 128 0.96 -6.62 3.34
N GLY A 129 1.70 -5.71 2.72
CA GLY A 129 2.86 -5.10 3.33
C GLY A 129 2.87 -3.59 3.11
N MET A 130 3.42 -2.86 4.07
CA MET A 130 3.63 -1.42 3.97
C MET A 130 5.08 -1.11 4.35
N LEU A 131 5.82 -0.48 3.44
CA LEU A 131 7.21 -0.07 3.64
C LEU A 131 7.32 1.44 3.47
N SER A 132 7.59 2.16 4.54
CA SER A 132 7.81 3.61 4.50
C SER A 132 9.26 3.92 4.10
N ILE A 133 9.41 4.83 3.14
CA ILE A 133 10.68 5.25 2.55
C ILE A 133 10.95 6.69 3.01
N PRO A 134 12.06 6.95 3.74
CA PRO A 134 12.37 8.30 4.19
C PRO A 134 12.75 9.20 2.99
N ARG A 135 12.20 10.40 2.97
CA ARG A 135 12.34 11.36 1.86
C ARG A 135 13.78 11.83 1.60
N ASP A 136 14.61 11.84 2.62
CA ASP A 136 16.00 12.32 2.57
C ASP A 136 17.01 11.19 2.25
N LEU A 137 16.51 10.01 1.82
CA LEU A 137 17.33 8.88 1.44
C LEU A 137 18.16 9.23 0.21
N TRP A 138 19.49 8.97 0.28
CA TRP A 138 20.44 9.31 -0.77
C TRP A 138 20.61 8.16 -1.75
N VAL A 139 20.04 8.31 -2.94
CA VAL A 139 19.98 7.25 -3.95
C VAL A 139 20.37 7.76 -5.34
N GLU A 140 20.69 6.85 -6.24
CA GLU A 140 20.81 7.14 -7.65
C GLU A 140 19.41 7.41 -8.23
N ILE A 141 19.28 8.51 -8.99
CA ILE A 141 18.04 8.86 -9.69
C ILE A 141 18.28 8.62 -11.19
N PRO A 142 17.49 7.75 -11.86
CA PRO A 142 17.70 7.42 -13.27
C PRO A 142 17.79 8.63 -14.18
N GLY A 143 18.89 8.73 -14.93
CA GLY A 143 19.17 9.89 -15.81
C GLY A 143 19.73 11.11 -15.11
N TYR A 144 19.94 11.04 -13.81
CA TYR A 144 20.54 12.08 -12.98
C TYR A 144 21.65 11.51 -12.10
N GLU A 145 22.35 12.39 -11.37
CA GLU A 145 23.28 11.97 -10.32
C GLU A 145 22.52 11.53 -9.05
N HIS A 146 23.29 11.08 -8.03
CA HIS A 146 22.73 10.81 -6.72
C HIS A 146 22.03 12.05 -6.14
N GLY A 147 20.87 11.83 -5.53
CA GLY A 147 20.05 12.85 -4.91
C GLY A 147 19.21 12.30 -3.75
N ARG A 148 18.52 13.19 -3.04
CA ARG A 148 17.49 12.76 -2.12
C ARG A 148 16.33 12.12 -2.91
N ILE A 149 15.83 10.98 -2.48
CA ILE A 149 14.81 10.22 -3.20
C ILE A 149 13.56 11.06 -3.52
N ASN A 150 13.17 11.98 -2.64
CA ASN A 150 12.03 12.87 -2.85
C ASN A 150 12.24 13.92 -3.96
N THR A 151 13.49 14.12 -4.43
CA THR A 151 13.77 15.02 -5.56
C THR A 151 13.50 14.36 -6.91
N ALA A 152 13.35 13.04 -6.98
CA ALA A 152 13.01 12.34 -8.21
C ALA A 152 11.71 12.87 -8.82
N TYR A 153 10.67 12.99 -8.02
CA TYR A 153 9.39 13.56 -8.47
C TYR A 153 9.57 14.98 -9.03
N PHE A 154 10.24 15.85 -8.28
CA PHE A 154 10.52 17.23 -8.69
C PHE A 154 11.26 17.30 -10.03
N LEU A 155 12.29 16.47 -10.22
CA LEU A 155 13.10 16.43 -11.45
C LEU A 155 12.27 15.99 -12.65
N GLY A 156 11.43 14.95 -12.48
CA GLY A 156 10.56 14.47 -13.53
C GLY A 156 9.53 15.51 -14.01
N GLU A 157 8.95 16.28 -13.09
CA GLU A 157 8.01 17.36 -13.40
C GLU A 157 8.75 18.57 -14.00
N ARG A 158 9.88 19.00 -13.40
CA ARG A 158 10.68 20.15 -13.86
C ARG A 158 11.14 19.99 -15.30
N ASP A 159 11.66 18.83 -15.63
CA ASP A 159 12.26 18.55 -16.94
C ASP A 159 11.24 17.96 -17.93
N ARG A 160 9.98 17.84 -17.51
CA ARG A 160 8.85 17.35 -18.32
C ARG A 160 9.15 15.99 -18.97
N LEU A 161 9.70 15.08 -18.17
CA LEU A 161 10.00 13.74 -18.65
C LEU A 161 8.73 12.98 -19.05
N PRO A 162 8.82 11.99 -19.94
CA PRO A 162 7.69 11.08 -20.20
C PRO A 162 7.19 10.46 -18.88
N GLY A 163 5.88 10.52 -18.61
CA GLY A 163 5.28 10.11 -17.35
C GLY A 163 5.46 11.08 -16.17
N GLY A 164 6.29 12.13 -16.33
CA GLY A 164 6.47 13.19 -15.32
C GLY A 164 7.15 12.73 -14.05
N GLY A 165 6.85 13.44 -12.96
CA GLY A 165 7.38 13.16 -11.62
C GLY A 165 7.01 11.77 -11.09
N PRO A 166 5.75 11.32 -11.22
CA PRO A 166 5.37 9.99 -10.75
C PRO A 166 6.22 8.86 -11.34
N GLU A 167 6.43 8.89 -12.66
CA GLU A 167 7.18 7.84 -13.35
C GLU A 167 8.66 7.81 -12.92
N LEU A 168 9.30 8.97 -12.79
CA LEU A 168 10.69 9.03 -12.32
C LEU A 168 10.81 8.60 -10.85
N ALA A 169 9.83 8.95 -10.01
CA ALA A 169 9.80 8.49 -8.62
C ALA A 169 9.63 6.96 -8.54
N VAL A 170 8.72 6.37 -9.35
CA VAL A 170 8.53 4.91 -9.45
C VAL A 170 9.84 4.25 -9.85
N LYS A 171 10.47 4.65 -10.96
CA LYS A 171 11.74 4.07 -11.43
C LYS A 171 12.86 4.19 -10.41
N THR A 172 12.90 5.31 -9.68
CA THR A 172 13.92 5.51 -8.64
C THR A 172 13.73 4.52 -7.49
N VAL A 173 12.48 4.30 -7.06
CA VAL A 173 12.17 3.34 -5.98
C VAL A 173 12.36 1.90 -6.44
N GLU A 174 11.97 1.56 -7.67
CA GLU A 174 12.21 0.24 -8.28
C GLU A 174 13.70 -0.10 -8.31
N ASN A 175 14.52 0.81 -8.85
CA ASN A 175 15.98 0.61 -8.91
C ASN A 175 16.60 0.47 -7.52
N PHE A 176 16.12 1.25 -6.55
CA PHE A 176 16.65 1.23 -5.20
C PHE A 176 16.28 -0.03 -4.42
N LEU A 177 15.00 -0.43 -4.45
CA LEU A 177 14.51 -1.58 -3.70
C LEU A 177 14.62 -2.91 -4.46
N GLY A 178 14.76 -2.87 -5.79
CA GLY A 178 14.78 -4.07 -6.63
C GLY A 178 13.44 -4.80 -6.63
N VAL A 179 12.31 -4.08 -6.61
CA VAL A 179 10.96 -4.65 -6.68
C VAL A 179 10.14 -3.92 -7.73
N PRO A 180 9.34 -4.64 -8.55
CA PRO A 180 8.48 -4.00 -9.53
C PRO A 180 7.36 -3.22 -8.84
N ILE A 181 7.03 -2.06 -9.40
CA ILE A 181 5.94 -1.20 -8.95
C ILE A 181 4.89 -1.11 -10.05
N ASN A 182 3.77 -1.80 -9.88
CA ASN A 182 2.71 -1.89 -10.89
C ASN A 182 1.93 -0.58 -11.03
N TYR A 183 1.72 0.09 -9.89
CA TYR A 183 0.89 1.29 -9.83
C TYR A 183 1.47 2.34 -8.92
N TYR A 184 1.03 3.57 -9.11
CA TYR A 184 1.27 4.65 -8.16
C TYR A 184 -0.04 5.37 -7.82
N VAL A 185 -0.08 5.94 -6.63
CA VAL A 185 -1.12 6.88 -6.20
C VAL A 185 -0.43 8.07 -5.56
N GLN A 186 -0.65 9.21 -6.14
CA GLN A 186 -0.23 10.49 -5.61
C GLN A 186 -1.47 11.21 -5.05
N ILE A 187 -1.34 11.76 -3.86
CA ILE A 187 -2.41 12.53 -3.22
C ILE A 187 -1.84 13.83 -2.64
N ASP A 188 -2.52 14.93 -2.86
CA ASP A 188 -2.22 16.18 -2.18
C ASP A 188 -2.94 16.30 -0.83
N PHE A 189 -2.55 17.30 -0.05
CA PHE A 189 -3.07 17.50 1.29
C PHE A 189 -4.56 17.81 1.31
N MET A 190 -5.05 18.61 0.35
CA MET A 190 -6.47 19.01 0.28
C MET A 190 -7.37 17.83 -0.08
N ALA A 191 -6.93 16.98 -1.02
CA ALA A 191 -7.66 15.78 -1.39
C ALA A 191 -7.68 14.77 -0.24
N PHE A 192 -6.57 14.63 0.50
CA PHE A 192 -6.52 13.79 1.70
C PHE A 192 -7.50 14.25 2.78
N GLU A 193 -7.52 15.55 3.12
CA GLU A 193 -8.45 16.10 4.11
C GLU A 193 -9.91 15.85 3.70
N ARG A 194 -10.26 16.15 2.46
CA ARG A 194 -11.61 15.91 1.93
C ARG A 194 -12.00 14.43 1.98
N MET A 195 -11.08 13.54 1.61
CA MET A 195 -11.34 12.09 1.66
C MET A 195 -11.64 11.62 3.08
N VAL A 196 -10.89 12.08 4.08
CA VAL A 196 -11.12 11.72 5.49
C VAL A 196 -12.43 12.30 6.00
N ASP A 197 -12.74 13.56 5.67
CA ASP A 197 -13.99 14.21 6.11
C ASP A 197 -15.22 13.55 5.50
N GLU A 198 -15.18 13.12 4.23
CA GLU A 198 -16.28 12.37 3.57
C GLU A 198 -16.56 11.01 4.24
N MET A 199 -15.57 10.45 4.94
CA MET A 199 -15.74 9.23 5.76
C MET A 199 -16.24 9.53 7.18
N GLY A 200 -16.44 10.81 7.53
CA GLY A 200 -16.81 11.22 8.89
C GLY A 200 -15.66 11.20 9.89
N GLY A 201 -14.43 11.34 9.42
CA GLY A 201 -13.21 11.26 10.19
C GLY A 201 -12.64 9.84 10.30
N VAL A 202 -11.48 9.72 10.94
CA VAL A 202 -10.80 8.44 11.18
C VAL A 202 -10.53 8.23 12.66
N GLU A 203 -10.76 7.02 13.16
CA GLU A 203 -10.51 6.66 14.55
C GLU A 203 -9.06 6.22 14.74
N ILE A 204 -8.31 6.97 15.55
CA ILE A 204 -6.90 6.72 15.80
C ILE A 204 -6.68 6.56 17.30
N ASN A 205 -5.94 5.52 17.69
CA ASN A 205 -5.44 5.37 19.05
C ASN A 205 -4.13 6.16 19.18
N VAL A 206 -4.19 7.35 19.78
CA VAL A 206 -3.05 8.22 20.02
C VAL A 206 -2.25 7.66 21.21
N PRO A 207 -0.97 7.28 21.03
CA PRO A 207 -0.23 6.57 22.08
C PRO A 207 0.20 7.46 23.25
N SER A 208 0.43 8.75 22.98
CA SER A 208 0.83 9.76 23.98
C SER A 208 0.29 11.11 23.54
N GLU A 209 0.19 12.06 24.49
CA GLU A 209 -0.17 13.43 24.17
C GLU A 209 0.72 13.98 23.05
N ILE A 210 0.10 14.58 22.04
CA ILE A 210 0.79 15.15 20.88
C ILE A 210 0.10 16.43 20.43
N THR A 211 0.87 17.50 20.27
CA THR A 211 0.39 18.73 19.67
C THR A 211 0.57 18.69 18.16
N VAL A 212 -0.50 18.86 17.41
CA VAL A 212 -0.55 18.86 15.96
C VAL A 212 -0.97 20.22 15.43
N ASP A 213 -0.55 20.54 14.20
CA ASP A 213 -0.80 21.85 13.57
C ASP A 213 -1.50 21.64 12.21
N PRO A 214 -2.85 21.62 12.19
CA PRO A 214 -3.63 21.65 10.95
C PRO A 214 -3.25 22.84 10.07
N ILE A 215 -3.47 22.72 8.77
CA ILE A 215 -3.15 23.79 7.82
C ILE A 215 -4.04 25.02 8.11
N GLY A 216 -3.39 26.18 8.24
CA GLY A 216 -4.07 27.46 8.52
C GLY A 216 -3.52 28.16 9.75
N PRO A 217 -3.87 29.42 9.96
CA PRO A 217 -3.38 30.19 11.11
C PRO A 217 -4.14 29.81 12.39
N HIS A 218 -3.40 29.68 13.50
CA HIS A 218 -3.93 29.44 14.86
C HIS A 218 -4.79 28.18 15.02
N ASN A 219 -4.45 27.09 14.34
CA ASN A 219 -5.19 25.83 14.32
C ASN A 219 -4.57 24.71 15.16
N THR A 220 -3.54 25.03 15.94
CA THR A 220 -2.84 24.04 16.77
C THR A 220 -3.81 23.34 17.75
N VAL A 221 -3.80 22.02 17.74
CA VAL A 221 -4.65 21.15 18.55
C VAL A 221 -3.77 20.18 19.33
N THR A 222 -4.08 19.99 20.62
CA THR A 222 -3.47 18.93 21.42
C THR A 222 -4.38 17.71 21.43
N LEU A 223 -3.86 16.59 20.98
CA LEU A 223 -4.53 15.29 20.99
C LEU A 223 -4.10 14.54 22.24
N GLU A 224 -5.07 14.16 23.06
CA GLU A 224 -4.85 13.40 24.29
C GLU A 224 -4.57 11.91 23.97
N PRO A 225 -3.90 11.17 24.88
CA PRO A 225 -3.72 9.73 24.72
C PRO A 225 -5.08 8.99 24.66
N GLY A 226 -5.17 7.98 23.81
CA GLY A 226 -6.35 7.13 23.68
C GLY A 226 -6.99 7.19 22.31
N VAL A 227 -8.15 6.54 22.20
CA VAL A 227 -8.89 6.43 20.93
C VAL A 227 -9.69 7.71 20.70
N GLN A 228 -9.43 8.37 19.56
CA GLN A 228 -10.09 9.61 19.15
C GLN A 228 -10.47 9.55 17.66
N THR A 229 -11.55 10.22 17.30
CA THR A 229 -11.92 10.43 15.89
C THR A 229 -11.33 11.76 15.43
N LEU A 230 -10.39 11.69 14.48
CA LEU A 230 -9.74 12.86 13.89
C LEU A 230 -10.46 13.27 12.61
N THR A 231 -10.70 14.56 12.45
CA THR A 231 -11.16 15.16 11.18
C THR A 231 -10.05 15.12 10.14
N GLY A 232 -10.36 15.42 8.86
CA GLY A 232 -9.37 15.47 7.78
C GLY A 232 -8.16 16.33 8.11
N PRO A 233 -8.33 17.61 8.51
CA PRO A 233 -7.23 18.48 8.91
C PRO A 233 -6.43 17.95 10.11
N GLU A 234 -7.06 17.39 11.13
CA GLU A 234 -6.38 16.81 12.29
C GLU A 234 -5.61 15.53 11.92
N ALA A 235 -6.20 14.66 11.11
CA ALA A 235 -5.55 13.43 10.64
C ALA A 235 -4.33 13.74 9.76
N LEU A 236 -4.44 14.75 8.87
CA LEU A 236 -3.31 15.22 8.08
C LEU A 236 -2.22 15.81 8.97
N ALA A 237 -2.57 16.66 9.95
CA ALA A 237 -1.63 17.27 10.87
C ALA A 237 -0.93 16.20 11.73
N TYR A 238 -1.65 15.17 12.19
CA TYR A 238 -1.10 14.01 12.89
C TYR A 238 -0.11 13.23 12.03
N ALA A 239 -0.47 12.93 10.77
CA ALA A 239 0.39 12.24 9.83
C ALA A 239 1.63 13.04 9.40
N ARG A 240 1.61 14.37 9.53
CA ARG A 240 2.72 15.29 9.18
C ARG A 240 3.61 15.67 10.35
N ASN A 241 3.18 15.43 11.58
CA ASN A 241 3.90 15.86 12.77
C ASN A 241 5.30 15.24 12.83
N ARG A 242 6.31 16.05 13.13
CA ARG A 242 7.72 15.67 13.29
C ARG A 242 8.30 16.10 14.67
N HIS A 243 7.47 16.72 15.52
CA HIS A 243 7.89 17.26 16.82
C HIS A 243 7.82 16.17 17.90
N THR A 244 8.38 14.99 17.60
CA THR A 244 8.54 13.87 18.52
C THR A 244 10.00 13.40 18.49
N ASP A 245 10.44 12.64 19.48
CA ASP A 245 11.84 12.22 19.64
C ASP A 245 12.37 11.44 18.41
N GLY A 246 11.54 10.63 17.76
CA GLY A 246 11.87 9.89 16.52
C GLY A 246 11.70 10.71 15.23
N GLY A 247 11.18 11.96 15.30
CA GLY A 247 11.12 12.88 14.19
C GLY A 247 10.42 12.32 12.94
N ASP A 248 11.18 12.19 11.84
CA ASP A 248 10.69 11.73 10.55
C ASP A 248 10.26 10.25 10.56
N PHE A 249 10.87 9.43 11.42
CA PHE A 249 10.55 8.01 11.54
C PHE A 249 9.24 7.78 12.30
N ASP A 250 9.00 8.53 13.35
CA ASP A 250 7.69 8.53 14.05
C ASP A 250 6.58 9.02 13.12
N ARG A 251 6.88 10.00 12.26
CA ARG A 251 5.96 10.47 11.24
C ARG A 251 5.59 9.31 10.28
N ALA A 252 6.57 8.54 9.81
CA ALA A 252 6.33 7.41 8.94
C ALA A 252 5.42 6.35 9.59
N GLN A 253 5.61 6.06 10.88
CA GLN A 253 4.73 5.15 11.64
C GLN A 253 3.30 5.71 11.76
N ARG A 254 3.14 7.03 12.05
CA ARG A 254 1.82 7.67 12.08
C ARG A 254 1.12 7.62 10.72
N GLN A 255 1.84 7.76 9.61
CA GLN A 255 1.27 7.61 8.27
C GLN A 255 0.72 6.20 8.04
N GLN A 256 1.44 5.16 8.44
CA GLN A 256 0.95 3.78 8.38
C GLN A 256 -0.26 3.58 9.29
N GLN A 257 -0.23 4.13 10.51
CA GLN A 257 -1.36 4.08 11.43
C GLN A 257 -2.63 4.73 10.84
N VAL A 258 -2.49 5.91 10.22
CA VAL A 258 -3.61 6.59 9.55
C VAL A 258 -4.16 5.77 8.38
N ALA A 259 -3.29 5.17 7.55
CA ALA A 259 -3.73 4.30 6.45
C ALA A 259 -4.54 3.09 6.96
N LEU A 260 -4.09 2.45 8.03
CA LEU A 260 -4.83 1.34 8.67
C LEU A 260 -6.13 1.81 9.36
N ALA A 261 -6.14 3.03 9.92
CA ALA A 261 -7.33 3.63 10.51
C ALA A 261 -8.41 3.90 9.45
N ILE A 262 -8.03 4.44 8.28
CA ILE A 262 -8.93 4.61 7.13
C ILE A 262 -9.55 3.28 6.74
N ARG A 263 -8.74 2.23 6.58
CA ARG A 263 -9.24 0.88 6.29
C ARG A 263 -10.23 0.39 7.35
N SER A 264 -9.86 0.52 8.62
CA SER A 264 -10.69 0.07 9.75
C SER A 264 -12.01 0.84 9.83
N GLN A 265 -12.02 2.13 9.50
CA GLN A 265 -13.22 2.98 9.47
C GLN A 265 -14.21 2.50 8.41
N ILE A 266 -13.72 2.20 7.19
CA ILE A 266 -14.54 1.68 6.09
C ILE A 266 -15.21 0.36 6.49
N LEU A 267 -14.46 -0.56 7.12
CA LEU A 267 -14.98 -1.86 7.57
C LEU A 267 -15.98 -1.71 8.71
N ARG A 268 -15.65 -0.92 9.74
CA ARG A 268 -16.45 -0.78 10.95
C ARG A 268 -17.83 -0.18 10.68
N LEU A 269 -17.89 0.82 9.83
CA LEU A 269 -19.14 1.50 9.49
C LEU A 269 -19.90 0.82 8.34
N ASN A 270 -19.42 -0.35 7.87
CA ASN A 270 -19.97 -1.02 6.71
C ASN A 270 -20.19 -0.07 5.52
N MET A 271 -19.24 0.86 5.35
CA MET A 271 -19.33 1.93 4.35
C MET A 271 -19.04 1.48 2.93
N LEU A 272 -18.54 0.25 2.76
CA LEU A 272 -18.09 -0.25 1.46
C LEU A 272 -19.13 -0.07 0.34
N PRO A 273 -20.43 -0.45 0.51
CA PRO A 273 -21.42 -0.22 -0.53
C PRO A 273 -21.65 1.27 -0.83
N THR A 274 -21.64 2.11 0.19
CA THR A 274 -21.79 3.56 0.05
C THR A 274 -20.59 4.20 -0.64
N MET A 275 -19.37 3.78 -0.27
CA MET A 275 -18.13 4.25 -0.88
C MET A 275 -18.04 3.85 -2.35
N ILE A 276 -18.43 2.62 -2.69
CA ILE A 276 -18.48 2.16 -4.09
C ILE A 276 -19.52 2.96 -4.89
N ALA A 277 -20.71 3.19 -4.34
CA ALA A 277 -21.74 3.98 -4.99
C ALA A 277 -21.31 5.45 -5.21
N LYS A 278 -20.56 6.02 -4.27
CA LYS A 278 -20.00 7.38 -4.35
C LYS A 278 -18.67 7.45 -5.11
N ALA A 279 -18.01 6.34 -5.40
CA ALA A 279 -16.67 6.30 -5.97
C ALA A 279 -16.52 7.14 -7.26
N PRO A 280 -17.46 7.15 -8.23
CA PRO A 280 -17.36 8.02 -9.40
C PRO A 280 -17.42 9.51 -9.05
N ALA A 281 -18.27 9.92 -8.10
CA ALA A 281 -18.34 11.30 -7.64
C ALA A 281 -17.07 11.71 -6.89
N LEU A 282 -16.64 10.90 -5.91
CA LEU A 282 -15.39 11.10 -5.17
C LEU A 282 -14.18 11.17 -6.10
N TYR A 283 -14.12 10.29 -7.10
CA TYR A 283 -13.03 10.30 -8.08
C TYR A 283 -12.97 11.63 -8.84
N ASN A 284 -14.12 12.16 -9.26
CA ASN A 284 -14.18 13.45 -9.95
C ASN A 284 -13.86 14.62 -9.00
N ASP A 285 -14.36 14.59 -7.76
CA ASP A 285 -14.13 15.65 -6.78
C ASP A 285 -12.66 15.69 -6.28
N LEU A 286 -11.98 14.54 -6.30
CA LEU A 286 -10.58 14.40 -5.91
C LEU A 286 -9.62 14.45 -7.12
N ALA A 287 -10.13 14.47 -8.36
CA ALA A 287 -9.32 14.36 -9.59
C ALA A 287 -8.26 15.46 -9.73
N GLU A 288 -8.48 16.64 -9.14
CA GLU A 288 -7.50 17.72 -9.14
C GLU A 288 -6.31 17.45 -8.20
N GLY A 289 -6.54 16.71 -7.10
CA GLY A 289 -5.52 16.43 -6.07
C GLY A 289 -5.02 14.99 -6.04
N VAL A 290 -5.54 14.11 -6.91
CA VAL A 290 -5.13 12.69 -6.99
C VAL A 290 -4.66 12.38 -8.41
N ARG A 291 -3.42 11.87 -8.55
CA ARG A 291 -2.90 11.33 -9.82
C ARG A 291 -2.53 9.87 -9.63
N THR A 292 -2.95 9.02 -10.56
CA THR A 292 -2.67 7.59 -10.54
C THR A 292 -2.72 7.01 -11.94
N ASN A 293 -2.02 5.90 -12.16
CA ASN A 293 -2.16 5.07 -13.36
C ASN A 293 -3.22 3.95 -13.19
N LEU A 294 -3.89 3.88 -12.03
CA LEU A 294 -5.02 2.98 -11.80
C LEU A 294 -6.29 3.53 -12.44
N THR A 295 -7.06 2.68 -13.09
CA THR A 295 -8.44 2.99 -13.45
C THR A 295 -9.34 2.94 -12.21
N LEU A 296 -10.49 3.62 -12.24
CA LEU A 296 -11.46 3.60 -11.14
C LEU A 296 -11.86 2.16 -10.76
N ASN A 297 -12.09 1.30 -11.74
CA ASN A 297 -12.46 -0.10 -11.50
C ASN A 297 -11.33 -0.87 -10.79
N GLN A 298 -10.08 -0.67 -11.20
CA GLN A 298 -8.92 -1.27 -10.53
C GLN A 298 -8.78 -0.76 -9.09
N MET A 299 -8.97 0.55 -8.84
CA MET A 299 -8.94 1.10 -7.49
C MET A 299 -10.02 0.47 -6.59
N ILE A 300 -11.23 0.32 -7.09
CA ILE A 300 -12.33 -0.31 -6.34
C ILE A 300 -12.00 -1.79 -6.08
N SER A 301 -11.57 -2.55 -7.09
CA SER A 301 -11.25 -3.97 -6.95
C SER A 301 -10.10 -4.23 -5.98
N LEU A 302 -9.02 -3.43 -6.06
CA LEU A 302 -7.90 -3.49 -5.11
C LEU A 302 -8.30 -3.03 -3.71
N GLY A 303 -9.15 -2.00 -3.61
CA GLY A 303 -9.70 -1.56 -2.34
C GLY A 303 -10.52 -2.66 -1.65
N ILE A 304 -11.39 -3.36 -2.37
CA ILE A 304 -12.14 -4.51 -1.86
C ILE A 304 -11.18 -5.60 -1.37
N LEU A 305 -10.17 -5.96 -2.17
CA LEU A 305 -9.18 -6.95 -1.79
C LEU A 305 -8.41 -6.52 -0.52
N ALA A 306 -7.94 -5.28 -0.45
CA ALA A 306 -7.24 -4.76 0.73
C ALA A 306 -8.10 -4.79 2.00
N LEU A 307 -9.43 -4.64 1.87
CA LEU A 307 -10.36 -4.73 2.99
C LEU A 307 -10.59 -6.18 3.47
N GLN A 308 -10.42 -7.18 2.60
CA GLN A 308 -10.56 -8.60 2.94
C GLN A 308 -9.37 -9.14 3.74
N ILE A 309 -8.18 -8.53 3.59
CA ILE A 309 -6.96 -8.96 4.29
C ILE A 309 -7.12 -8.72 5.81
N SER A 310 -6.88 -9.72 6.62
CA SER A 310 -6.87 -9.61 8.07
C SER A 310 -5.76 -8.67 8.57
N PRO A 311 -5.97 -7.86 9.63
CA PRO A 311 -4.94 -6.94 10.15
C PRO A 311 -3.64 -7.65 10.55
N GLU A 312 -3.73 -8.87 11.06
CA GLU A 312 -2.58 -9.72 11.41
C GLU A 312 -1.73 -10.15 10.21
N ASN A 313 -2.32 -10.10 9.01
CA ASN A 313 -1.66 -10.40 7.74
C ASN A 313 -1.08 -9.15 7.06
N VAL A 314 -1.01 -8.03 7.78
CA VAL A 314 -0.41 -6.78 7.27
C VAL A 314 0.95 -6.56 7.91
N SER A 315 2.01 -6.76 7.13
CA SER A 315 3.38 -6.46 7.57
C SER A 315 3.70 -4.99 7.43
N GLN A 316 4.42 -4.44 8.41
CA GLN A 316 4.81 -3.04 8.43
C GLN A 316 6.32 -2.91 8.57
N GLY A 317 6.91 -1.95 7.85
CA GLY A 317 8.31 -1.61 7.94
C GLY A 317 8.56 -0.13 7.71
N VAL A 318 9.61 0.40 8.33
CA VAL A 318 10.10 1.76 8.12
C VAL A 318 11.61 1.68 7.92
N ILE A 319 12.13 2.21 6.82
CA ILE A 319 13.58 2.35 6.63
C ILE A 319 14.08 3.43 7.59
N ALA A 320 14.85 3.03 8.62
CA ALA A 320 15.21 3.89 9.74
C ALA A 320 16.62 3.59 10.28
N PRO A 321 17.29 4.55 10.97
CA PRO A 321 18.51 4.27 11.72
C PRO A 321 18.22 3.38 12.94
N PRO A 322 19.24 2.78 13.56
CA PRO A 322 20.66 2.93 13.23
C PRO A 322 21.16 2.00 12.12
N ASP A 323 20.45 0.89 11.84
CA ASP A 323 21.01 -0.24 11.08
C ASP A 323 20.85 -0.09 9.56
N MET A 324 19.77 0.61 9.12
CA MET A 324 19.38 0.65 7.71
C MET A 324 19.87 1.91 7.00
N VAL A 325 20.12 2.98 7.74
CA VAL A 325 20.59 4.26 7.19
C VAL A 325 21.57 4.94 8.15
N THR A 326 22.55 5.67 7.59
CA THR A 326 23.45 6.54 8.32
C THR A 326 23.23 7.99 7.92
N LEU A 327 23.33 8.92 8.90
CA LEU A 327 23.23 10.34 8.64
C LEU A 327 24.57 10.86 8.17
N GLU A 328 24.64 11.36 6.93
CA GLU A 328 25.87 11.92 6.33
C GLU A 328 25.63 13.34 5.82
N SER A 329 26.73 14.13 5.76
CA SER A 329 26.74 15.45 5.13
C SER A 329 27.37 15.33 3.75
N VAL A 330 26.63 15.71 2.73
CA VAL A 330 27.09 15.74 1.32
C VAL A 330 27.02 17.15 0.78
N ILE A 331 27.82 17.44 -0.26
CA ILE A 331 27.67 18.68 -1.04
C ILE A 331 26.67 18.40 -2.15
N TYR A 332 25.53 19.08 -2.12
CA TYR A 332 24.47 18.94 -3.10
C TYR A 332 23.99 20.31 -3.57
N GLY A 333 24.04 20.54 -4.90
CA GLY A 333 23.72 21.86 -5.45
C GLY A 333 24.69 22.99 -5.02
N GLY A 334 25.90 22.64 -4.57
CA GLY A 334 26.88 23.60 -4.07
C GLY A 334 26.74 23.94 -2.58
N GLU A 335 25.78 23.38 -1.88
CA GLU A 335 25.53 23.57 -0.45
C GLU A 335 25.72 22.27 0.33
N GLN A 336 26.03 22.38 1.63
CA GLN A 336 26.11 21.22 2.51
C GLN A 336 24.70 20.77 2.90
N ALA A 337 24.35 19.54 2.59
CA ALA A 337 23.06 18.94 2.88
C ALA A 337 23.22 17.69 3.75
N GLN A 338 22.35 17.52 4.73
CA GLN A 338 22.23 16.29 5.51
C GLN A 338 21.37 15.29 4.74
N VAL A 339 21.86 14.06 4.58
CA VAL A 339 21.19 12.98 3.85
C VAL A 339 21.24 11.68 4.64
N LEU A 340 20.34 10.77 4.33
CA LEU A 340 20.31 9.41 4.86
C LEU A 340 20.95 8.48 3.84
N LYS A 341 22.18 8.03 4.12
CA LYS A 341 22.85 7.07 3.26
C LYS A 341 22.36 5.66 3.56
N PRO A 342 21.86 4.92 2.56
CA PRO A 342 21.31 3.59 2.77
C PRO A 342 22.39 2.55 3.09
N VAL A 343 22.03 1.57 3.91
CA VAL A 343 22.76 0.31 4.11
C VAL A 343 21.97 -0.78 3.37
N PRO A 344 22.32 -1.07 2.10
CA PRO A 344 21.47 -1.86 1.20
C PRO A 344 21.08 -3.23 1.74
N ASP A 345 22.00 -3.95 2.37
CA ASP A 345 21.73 -5.30 2.86
C ASP A 345 20.67 -5.31 3.99
N GLN A 346 20.71 -4.34 4.89
CA GLN A 346 19.71 -4.21 5.95
C GLN A 346 18.34 -3.81 5.43
N ILE A 347 18.32 -2.92 4.42
CA ILE A 347 17.09 -2.50 3.76
C ILE A 347 16.46 -3.67 3.00
N ARG A 348 17.28 -4.51 2.34
CA ARG A 348 16.81 -5.74 1.69
C ARG A 348 16.17 -6.69 2.68
N LEU A 349 16.78 -6.92 3.84
CA LEU A 349 16.19 -7.75 4.90
C LEU A 349 14.82 -7.22 5.36
N LEU A 350 14.68 -5.90 5.54
CA LEU A 350 13.40 -5.29 5.87
C LEU A 350 12.39 -5.44 4.72
N ARG A 351 12.81 -5.13 3.48
CA ARG A 351 11.99 -5.34 2.29
C ARG A 351 11.48 -6.78 2.24
N ASP A 352 12.36 -7.75 2.32
CA ASP A 352 12.02 -9.16 2.23
C ASP A 352 11.06 -9.56 3.36
N LYS A 353 11.24 -9.04 4.58
CA LYS A 353 10.29 -9.25 5.67
C LYS A 353 8.91 -8.66 5.37
N VAL A 354 8.85 -7.44 4.83
CA VAL A 354 7.57 -6.76 4.51
C VAL A 354 6.86 -7.44 3.34
N PHE A 355 7.62 -7.91 2.35
CA PHE A 355 7.08 -8.60 1.19
C PHE A 355 6.92 -10.12 1.43
N ALA A 356 7.71 -10.75 2.31
CA ALA A 356 7.70 -12.19 2.58
C ALA A 356 6.79 -12.64 3.72
N ALA A 357 6.26 -11.73 4.53
CA ALA A 357 5.11 -12.08 5.39
C ALA A 357 3.92 -12.61 4.56
N THR A 358 4.04 -12.48 3.28
CA THR A 358 3.11 -12.91 2.26
C THR A 358 3.73 -14.02 1.45
N SER A 359 3.85 -15.20 1.99
CA SER A 359 4.48 -16.32 1.30
C SER A 359 5.61 -15.87 0.34
N ALA A 360 6.67 -16.59 0.32
CA ALA A 360 7.75 -16.42 -0.62
C ALA A 360 7.28 -15.81 -1.94
N ILE A 361 8.10 -15.04 -2.58
CA ILE A 361 7.96 -14.77 -3.99
C ILE A 361 7.97 -16.14 -4.67
N GLY A 362 6.86 -16.76 -4.59
CA GLY A 362 6.60 -18.10 -5.05
C GLY A 362 5.20 -18.10 -5.63
N PRO A 363 4.92 -19.06 -6.47
CA PRO A 363 3.63 -19.19 -7.08
C PRO A 363 2.57 -19.25 -5.99
N SER A 364 1.62 -18.41 -6.10
CA SER A 364 0.47 -18.28 -5.22
C SER A 364 -0.54 -19.40 -5.40
N ILE A 365 -0.22 -20.40 -6.16
CA ILE A 365 -0.97 -21.64 -6.28
C ILE A 365 -0.04 -22.72 -5.75
N SER A 366 -0.51 -23.50 -4.77
CA SER A 366 0.03 -24.84 -4.56
C SER A 366 -0.21 -25.62 -5.86
N VAL A 367 0.70 -25.50 -6.80
CA VAL A 367 0.66 -26.26 -8.04
C VAL A 367 0.92 -27.69 -7.64
N GLU A 368 0.09 -28.60 -8.10
CA GLU A 368 0.30 -30.03 -7.85
C GLU A 368 1.70 -30.50 -8.28
N ASP A 369 2.34 -29.76 -9.22
CA ASP A 369 3.72 -30.00 -9.66
C ASP A 369 4.45 -28.66 -9.94
N PRO A 370 5.33 -28.19 -9.02
CA PRO A 370 6.12 -26.97 -9.19
C PRO A 370 7.01 -26.96 -10.43
N ALA A 371 7.50 -28.14 -10.86
CA ALA A 371 8.33 -28.26 -12.04
C ALA A 371 7.54 -27.99 -13.33
N VAL A 372 6.26 -28.39 -13.37
CA VAL A 372 5.38 -28.10 -14.51
C VAL A 372 5.08 -26.62 -14.60
N ALA A 373 4.84 -25.96 -13.48
CA ALA A 373 4.58 -24.52 -13.46
C ALA A 373 5.80 -23.72 -13.92
N ALA A 374 6.98 -24.03 -13.39
CA ALA A 374 8.24 -23.40 -13.82
C ALA A 374 8.48 -23.59 -15.34
N LYS A 375 8.20 -24.78 -15.86
CA LYS A 375 8.30 -25.02 -17.32
C LYS A 375 7.30 -24.20 -18.13
N SER A 376 6.12 -23.94 -17.61
CA SER A 376 5.11 -23.16 -18.31
C SER A 376 5.48 -21.68 -18.46
N GLU A 377 6.30 -21.14 -17.56
CA GLU A 377 6.85 -19.78 -17.68
C GLU A 377 7.87 -19.68 -18.82
N ASN A 378 8.52 -20.78 -19.18
CA ASN A 378 9.56 -20.83 -20.22
C ASN A 378 10.66 -19.76 -20.02
N ALA A 379 10.99 -19.49 -18.78
CA ALA A 379 11.93 -18.45 -18.39
C ALA A 379 13.35 -18.78 -18.87
N LYS A 380 14.03 -17.80 -19.42
CA LYS A 380 15.43 -17.87 -19.86
C LYS A 380 16.32 -17.65 -18.65
N VAL A 381 17.13 -18.60 -18.33
CA VAL A 381 18.02 -18.58 -17.14
C VAL A 381 19.47 -18.34 -17.58
N ALA A 382 20.13 -17.36 -16.95
CA ALA A 382 21.57 -17.23 -16.96
C ALA A 382 22.18 -18.00 -15.78
N VAL A 383 23.32 -18.66 -15.99
CA VAL A 383 24.11 -19.27 -14.92
C VAL A 383 25.46 -18.57 -14.83
N LEU A 384 25.71 -17.90 -13.71
CA LEU A 384 26.89 -17.06 -13.54
C LEU A 384 27.79 -17.59 -12.42
N ASN A 385 29.07 -17.69 -12.69
CA ASN A 385 30.09 -18.07 -11.73
C ASN A 385 30.44 -16.89 -10.82
N GLY A 386 30.06 -16.94 -9.58
CA GLY A 386 30.36 -15.96 -8.55
C GLY A 386 31.40 -16.43 -7.51
N ALA A 387 31.89 -17.69 -7.62
CA ALA A 387 32.89 -18.25 -6.72
C ALA A 387 34.30 -18.30 -7.30
N GLY A 388 34.47 -17.96 -8.60
CA GLY A 388 35.76 -18.01 -9.26
C GLY A 388 36.30 -19.43 -9.54
N GLU A 389 35.46 -20.47 -9.38
CA GLU A 389 35.84 -21.86 -9.65
C GLU A 389 35.75 -22.19 -11.14
N GLU A 390 36.79 -22.76 -11.74
CA GLU A 390 36.81 -23.04 -13.17
C GLU A 390 35.71 -24.01 -13.62
N GLY A 391 34.95 -23.67 -14.66
CA GLY A 391 33.88 -24.49 -15.21
C GLY A 391 32.62 -24.60 -14.33
N LEU A 392 32.50 -23.84 -13.23
CA LEU A 392 31.39 -23.93 -12.29
C LEU A 392 30.06 -23.63 -12.94
N ALA A 393 29.95 -22.52 -13.66
CA ALA A 393 28.70 -22.13 -14.32
C ALA A 393 28.24 -23.18 -15.35
N GLY A 394 29.18 -23.76 -16.10
CA GLY A 394 28.86 -24.83 -17.07
C GLY A 394 28.28 -26.06 -16.39
N ARG A 395 28.88 -26.52 -15.29
CA ARG A 395 28.37 -27.69 -14.52
C ARG A 395 26.96 -27.48 -14.00
N PHE A 396 26.66 -26.30 -13.46
CA PHE A 396 25.30 -25.96 -13.00
C PHE A 396 24.33 -25.82 -14.18
N ALA A 397 24.76 -25.23 -15.30
CA ALA A 397 23.96 -25.11 -16.50
C ALA A 397 23.55 -26.47 -17.07
N ASP A 398 24.50 -27.41 -17.21
CA ASP A 398 24.23 -28.77 -17.68
C ASP A 398 23.22 -29.48 -16.77
N ALA A 399 23.34 -29.31 -15.45
CA ALA A 399 22.45 -29.93 -14.49
C ALA A 399 21.03 -29.33 -14.55
N LEU A 400 20.91 -28.00 -14.67
CA LEU A 400 19.62 -27.32 -14.83
C LEU A 400 18.94 -27.67 -16.15
N GLN A 401 19.69 -27.74 -17.25
CA GLN A 401 19.16 -28.19 -18.56
C GLN A 401 18.63 -29.62 -18.49
N ALA A 402 19.30 -30.51 -17.79
CA ALA A 402 18.84 -31.88 -17.57
C ALA A 402 17.49 -31.94 -16.83
N LEU A 403 17.21 -30.97 -15.94
CA LEU A 403 15.93 -30.81 -15.25
C LEU A 403 14.87 -30.06 -16.09
N GLY A 404 15.24 -29.58 -17.28
CA GLY A 404 14.34 -28.98 -18.24
C GLY A 404 14.25 -27.44 -18.16
N PHE A 405 15.20 -26.79 -17.49
CA PHE A 405 15.30 -25.32 -17.55
C PHE A 405 15.89 -24.84 -18.88
N THR A 406 15.44 -23.67 -19.34
CA THR A 406 15.97 -23.03 -20.55
C THR A 406 17.16 -22.15 -20.18
N VAL A 407 18.36 -22.71 -20.14
CA VAL A 407 19.60 -21.97 -19.87
C VAL A 407 20.10 -21.35 -21.18
N THR A 408 20.11 -20.03 -21.28
CA THR A 408 20.48 -19.26 -22.48
C THR A 408 21.83 -18.56 -22.35
N GLU A 409 22.31 -18.35 -21.12
CA GLU A 409 23.58 -17.66 -20.87
C GLU A 409 24.39 -18.42 -19.82
N ILE A 410 25.70 -18.57 -20.07
CA ILE A 410 26.68 -19.15 -19.13
C ILE A 410 27.87 -18.19 -19.07
N GLY A 411 28.18 -17.68 -17.90
CA GLY A 411 29.20 -16.66 -17.78
C GLY A 411 29.78 -16.51 -16.37
N ASN A 412 30.43 -15.39 -16.17
CA ASN A 412 30.97 -14.98 -14.88
C ASN A 412 30.06 -13.88 -14.29
N ALA A 413 29.90 -13.90 -12.98
CA ALA A 413 29.26 -12.80 -12.27
C ALA A 413 30.14 -11.52 -12.34
N ASP A 414 29.56 -10.40 -11.93
CA ASP A 414 30.24 -9.10 -11.81
C ASP A 414 31.46 -9.15 -10.87
N ARG A 415 31.47 -10.13 -9.95
CA ARG A 415 32.59 -10.43 -9.04
C ARG A 415 32.65 -11.92 -8.74
N MET A 416 33.80 -12.39 -8.22
CA MET A 416 34.09 -13.82 -7.99
C MET A 416 34.18 -14.19 -6.49
N ASP A 417 33.56 -13.39 -5.64
CA ASP A 417 33.65 -13.54 -4.18
C ASP A 417 32.26 -13.58 -3.51
N TYR A 418 31.28 -14.12 -4.21
CA TYR A 418 29.94 -14.32 -3.64
C TYR A 418 29.96 -15.38 -2.54
N PRO A 419 29.66 -15.02 -1.28
CA PRO A 419 29.69 -15.95 -0.16
C PRO A 419 28.60 -17.04 -0.29
N THR A 420 27.47 -16.70 -0.89
CA THR A 420 26.32 -17.60 -1.08
C THR A 420 25.73 -17.43 -2.47
N THR A 421 25.19 -18.52 -2.99
CA THR A 421 24.43 -18.54 -4.24
C THR A 421 23.17 -17.69 -4.11
N ARG A 422 22.79 -17.02 -5.20
CA ARG A 422 21.57 -16.18 -5.26
C ARG A 422 20.90 -16.26 -6.61
N ILE A 423 19.60 -16.00 -6.60
CA ILE A 423 18.79 -15.88 -7.79
C ILE A 423 18.50 -14.39 -7.99
N VAL A 424 18.66 -13.89 -9.22
CA VAL A 424 18.24 -12.54 -9.62
C VAL A 424 17.12 -12.71 -10.63
N ASP A 425 15.92 -12.23 -10.31
CA ASP A 425 14.77 -12.23 -11.21
C ASP A 425 14.64 -10.83 -11.85
N TYR A 426 14.74 -10.78 -13.17
CA TYR A 426 14.70 -9.53 -13.94
C TYR A 426 13.32 -9.21 -14.53
N THR A 427 12.49 -10.21 -14.80
CA THR A 427 11.26 -10.03 -15.57
C THR A 427 10.00 -10.56 -14.86
N GLY A 428 10.16 -11.13 -13.64
CA GLY A 428 9.05 -11.61 -12.83
C GLY A 428 8.58 -13.02 -13.20
N ASN A 429 9.44 -14.02 -12.98
CA ASN A 429 9.14 -15.44 -13.22
C ASN A 429 9.08 -16.23 -11.91
N PRO A 430 8.00 -16.03 -11.12
CA PRO A 430 7.92 -16.51 -9.75
C PRO A 430 7.94 -18.04 -9.62
N TYR A 431 7.40 -18.78 -10.58
CA TYR A 431 7.40 -20.24 -10.53
C TYR A 431 8.80 -20.82 -10.76
N THR A 432 9.53 -20.25 -11.71
CA THR A 432 10.91 -20.64 -12.00
C THR A 432 11.83 -20.27 -10.85
N ALA A 433 11.69 -19.06 -10.28
CA ALA A 433 12.47 -18.63 -9.14
C ALA A 433 12.21 -19.53 -7.92
N GLN A 434 10.93 -19.83 -7.61
CA GLN A 434 10.57 -20.68 -6.49
C GLN A 434 11.07 -22.12 -6.67
N TYR A 435 10.92 -22.68 -7.87
CA TYR A 435 11.39 -24.02 -8.14
C TYR A 435 12.91 -24.13 -7.98
N LEU A 436 13.67 -23.09 -8.38
CA LEU A 436 15.11 -23.02 -8.11
C LEU A 436 15.43 -22.90 -6.61
N VAL A 437 14.65 -22.14 -5.86
CA VAL A 437 14.77 -22.01 -4.39
C VAL A 437 14.58 -23.38 -3.74
N ASP A 438 13.49 -24.07 -4.06
CA ASP A 438 13.18 -25.39 -3.49
C ASP A 438 14.19 -26.45 -3.89
N LEU A 439 14.59 -26.46 -5.16
CA LEU A 439 15.55 -27.41 -5.74
C LEU A 439 16.93 -27.30 -5.11
N LEU A 440 17.37 -26.07 -4.82
CA LEU A 440 18.68 -25.77 -4.27
C LEU A 440 18.64 -25.58 -2.73
N ASP A 441 17.45 -25.65 -2.12
CA ASP A 441 17.24 -25.39 -0.69
C ASP A 441 17.80 -24.02 -0.27
N LEU A 442 17.52 -23.00 -1.10
CA LEU A 442 17.91 -21.64 -0.83
C LEU A 442 16.91 -20.97 0.12
N THR A 443 17.33 -19.90 0.75
CA THR A 443 16.42 -19.04 1.52
C THR A 443 15.86 -17.95 0.63
N GLN A 444 14.69 -17.44 0.96
CA GLN A 444 14.07 -16.33 0.22
C GLN A 444 14.92 -15.05 0.19
N SER A 445 15.79 -14.84 1.19
CA SER A 445 16.76 -13.74 1.21
C SER A 445 17.83 -13.83 0.12
N GLN A 446 17.95 -14.99 -0.54
CA GLN A 446 18.87 -15.21 -1.66
C GLN A 446 18.21 -14.95 -3.02
N VAL A 447 16.91 -14.64 -3.06
CA VAL A 447 16.21 -14.21 -4.27
C VAL A 447 16.17 -12.68 -4.33
N LEU A 448 16.73 -12.11 -5.37
CA LEU A 448 16.77 -10.68 -5.62
C LEU A 448 15.86 -10.35 -6.81
N PHE A 449 15.01 -9.33 -6.67
CA PHE A 449 14.26 -8.77 -7.80
C PHE A 449 15.00 -7.56 -8.31
N GLN A 450 15.35 -7.59 -9.56
CA GLN A 450 16.01 -6.49 -10.25
C GLN A 450 15.29 -6.26 -11.59
N THR A 451 14.18 -5.52 -11.54
CA THR A 451 13.33 -5.32 -12.71
C THR A 451 14.09 -4.69 -13.86
N GLN A 452 14.29 -5.47 -14.91
CA GLN A 452 14.87 -5.06 -16.19
C GLN A 452 14.05 -5.71 -17.29
N PRO A 453 12.88 -5.13 -17.69
CA PRO A 453 11.96 -5.75 -18.64
C PRO A 453 12.56 -6.06 -20.02
N ASP A 454 13.61 -5.31 -20.39
CA ASP A 454 14.31 -5.47 -21.68
C ASP A 454 15.57 -6.36 -21.56
N ASN A 455 15.75 -7.08 -20.43
CA ASN A 455 16.90 -7.96 -20.26
C ASN A 455 16.80 -9.19 -21.19
N GLU A 456 17.92 -9.64 -21.73
CA GLU A 456 17.97 -10.82 -22.61
C GLU A 456 17.65 -12.13 -21.90
N VAL A 457 17.85 -12.16 -20.56
CA VAL A 457 17.50 -13.29 -19.68
C VAL A 457 16.48 -12.88 -18.64
N ASP A 458 15.64 -13.82 -18.25
CA ASP A 458 14.56 -13.60 -17.29
C ASP A 458 15.06 -13.74 -15.85
N LEU A 459 15.93 -14.72 -15.60
CA LEU A 459 16.56 -14.96 -14.28
C LEU A 459 18.06 -15.20 -14.42
N ALA A 460 18.82 -14.85 -13.39
CA ALA A 460 20.21 -15.26 -13.26
C ALA A 460 20.43 -16.05 -11.96
N LEU A 461 21.02 -17.22 -12.06
CA LEU A 461 21.55 -17.98 -10.93
C LEU A 461 23.05 -17.62 -10.77
N VAL A 462 23.39 -16.84 -9.76
CA VAL A 462 24.76 -16.47 -9.41
C VAL A 462 25.27 -17.47 -8.37
N VAL A 463 26.17 -18.36 -8.77
CA VAL A 463 26.67 -19.45 -7.94
C VAL A 463 27.81 -18.98 -7.05
N GLY A 464 27.64 -19.05 -5.72
CA GLY A 464 28.61 -18.62 -4.71
C GLY A 464 29.49 -19.74 -4.16
N TYR A 465 30.22 -19.45 -3.04
CA TYR A 465 31.13 -20.42 -2.39
C TYR A 465 30.42 -21.62 -1.77
N ASP A 466 29.12 -21.60 -1.58
CA ASP A 466 28.26 -22.70 -1.11
C ASP A 466 27.94 -23.75 -2.20
N TRP A 467 28.53 -23.62 -3.37
CA TRP A 467 28.23 -24.40 -4.57
C TRP A 467 28.35 -25.92 -4.42
N GLN A 468 29.25 -26.40 -3.56
CA GLN A 468 29.48 -27.86 -3.40
C GLN A 468 28.25 -28.58 -2.86
N GLU A 469 27.63 -28.00 -1.84
CA GLU A 469 26.41 -28.52 -1.25
C GLU A 469 25.24 -28.43 -2.22
N LEU A 470 25.08 -27.27 -2.89
CA LEU A 470 24.01 -27.03 -3.83
C LEU A 470 24.11 -27.91 -5.08
N PHE A 471 25.33 -28.16 -5.58
CA PHE A 471 25.55 -29.06 -6.70
C PHE A 471 25.21 -30.49 -6.37
N ALA A 472 25.52 -30.94 -5.15
CA ALA A 472 25.13 -32.27 -4.67
C ALA A 472 23.60 -32.44 -4.62
N LYS A 473 22.87 -31.41 -4.14
CA LYS A 473 21.40 -31.39 -4.12
C LYS A 473 20.82 -31.41 -5.55
N LEU A 474 21.35 -30.59 -6.44
CA LEU A 474 20.93 -30.50 -7.83
C LEU A 474 21.08 -31.82 -8.59
N THR A 475 22.20 -32.53 -8.35
CA THR A 475 22.44 -33.84 -8.98
C THR A 475 21.64 -34.98 -8.34
N ALA A 476 21.29 -34.89 -7.07
CA ALA A 476 20.40 -35.83 -6.39
C ALA A 476 18.95 -35.78 -6.93
N SER A 477 18.51 -34.61 -7.37
CA SER A 477 17.16 -34.39 -7.91
C SER A 477 17.00 -34.88 -9.36
N GLN A 478 18.07 -35.36 -10.00
CA GLN A 478 18.04 -35.97 -11.34
C GLN A 478 17.75 -37.46 -11.32
N ASN A 479 17.81 -38.12 -10.17
CA ASN A 479 17.59 -39.57 -9.96
C ASN A 479 16.23 -39.82 -9.29
#